data_cbbc2c8191ad6101beb6a773100231f7
#
_entry.id   cbbc2c8191ad6101beb6a773100231f7
#
_cell.length_a   1.000
_cell.length_b   1.000
_cell.length_c   1.000
_cell.angle_alpha   90.00
_cell.angle_beta   90.00
_cell.angle_gamma   90.00
#
_symmetry.space_group_name_H-M   'P 1'
#
loop_
_entity.id
_entity.type
_entity.pdbx_description
1 polymer ?
#
loop_
_entity_poly.entity_id
_entity_poly.type
_entity_poly.pdbx_seq_one_letter_code
_entity_poly.pdbx_strand_id
1 'polypeptide(L)'
;MDENFALTPDTQAVLLLCSAFGRKNGAFAPLTLPQYNVFAKALNGLGKRPADLLELDEQLIGEVCAQESSSPKVQMPEKERILGLLRRGMTLSTAVDKWSSYGVRVVSRADGRYPKRMRDYLMGKAPALLYYAGNAQLFEGGGMAFVGSRDLSAEAGEAIRKVVRGCVDLGMPIVSGGARGADQTAMQEAFACGGKVVGALTCDLLKACLEPSNRDALSNGGALLFSAFDPELRPFSYGAAAMERNKFIYAMADGCFVAQSGIGSKSGTWSGAVEELKRPSHHPVYVFLGNPASEGCVELLKKGALKWDMDKSVAENMASSSARKAEQLIEQDLFNGFSAAEPETPYERKGGTP
;
A
#
# COMPACT_ATOMS: atom_id res chain seq x y z
N MET A 1 27.66 -6.72 10.72
CA MET A 1 26.22 -6.80 10.38
C MET A 1 25.52 -5.85 11.32
N ASP A 2 24.90 -4.80 10.79
CA ASP A 2 24.17 -3.83 11.63
C ASP A 2 23.05 -4.55 12.38
N GLU A 3 23.10 -4.54 13.70
CA GLU A 3 22.09 -5.15 14.59
C GLU A 3 20.65 -4.65 14.29
N ASN A 4 20.54 -3.54 13.57
CA ASN A 4 19.29 -2.90 13.21
C ASN A 4 18.50 -3.63 12.09
N PHE A 5 19.03 -4.70 11.50
CA PHE A 5 18.42 -5.41 10.35
C PHE A 5 18.12 -6.88 10.62
N ALA A 6 18.35 -7.36 11.85
CA ALA A 6 17.99 -8.72 12.22
C ALA A 6 16.47 -8.94 12.11
N LEU A 7 16.10 -10.13 11.68
CA LEU A 7 14.71 -10.58 11.64
C LEU A 7 14.17 -10.70 13.08
N THR A 8 13.14 -9.93 13.44
CA THR A 8 12.55 -10.05 14.78
C THR A 8 11.83 -11.37 14.96
N PRO A 9 11.72 -11.91 16.19
CA PRO A 9 10.95 -13.13 16.46
C PRO A 9 9.50 -13.03 15.98
N ASP A 10 8.84 -11.88 16.13
CA ASP A 10 7.50 -11.65 15.58
C ASP A 10 7.48 -11.81 14.06
N THR A 11 8.45 -11.21 13.35
CA THR A 11 8.53 -11.32 11.89
C THR A 11 8.86 -12.75 11.46
N GLN A 12 9.68 -13.50 12.22
CA GLN A 12 9.94 -14.92 11.97
C GLN A 12 8.64 -15.74 12.03
N ALA A 13 7.84 -15.57 13.09
CA ALA A 13 6.57 -16.27 13.22
C ALA A 13 5.59 -15.92 12.10
N VAL A 14 5.47 -14.64 11.77
CA VAL A 14 4.58 -14.20 10.67
C VAL A 14 5.05 -14.72 9.31
N LEU A 15 6.37 -14.78 9.04
CA LEU A 15 6.92 -15.42 7.85
C LEU A 15 6.56 -16.90 7.78
N LEU A 16 6.74 -17.63 8.88
CA LEU A 16 6.36 -19.05 8.95
C LEU A 16 4.88 -19.24 8.67
N LEU A 17 4.01 -18.38 9.13
CA LEU A 17 2.57 -18.49 8.93
C LEU A 17 2.11 -18.05 7.53
N CYS A 18 2.69 -16.98 6.97
CA CYS A 18 2.14 -16.27 5.81
C CYS A 18 2.96 -16.38 4.53
N SER A 19 4.26 -16.75 4.57
CA SER A 19 5.08 -16.90 3.37
C SER A 19 5.04 -18.33 2.83
N ALA A 20 5.08 -18.45 1.50
CA ALA A 20 5.21 -19.72 0.80
C ALA A 20 6.68 -20.13 0.59
N PHE A 21 7.64 -19.23 0.81
CA PHE A 21 9.07 -19.46 0.58
C PHE A 21 9.37 -20.01 -0.83
N GLY A 22 8.77 -19.41 -1.86
CA GLY A 22 8.93 -19.82 -3.25
C GLY A 22 8.23 -21.13 -3.64
N ARG A 23 7.53 -21.80 -2.74
CA ARG A 23 6.91 -23.12 -2.99
C ARG A 23 5.41 -22.97 -3.26
N LYS A 24 4.97 -23.33 -4.48
CA LYS A 24 3.54 -23.33 -4.82
C LYS A 24 2.72 -24.43 -4.12
N ASN A 25 3.34 -25.57 -3.85
CA ASN A 25 2.68 -26.78 -3.32
C ASN A 25 3.45 -27.27 -2.08
N GLY A 26 3.30 -26.60 -0.94
CA GLY A 26 3.77 -27.09 0.36
C GLY A 26 2.75 -28.05 0.98
N ALA A 27 3.16 -28.85 1.97
CA ALA A 27 2.25 -29.72 2.74
C ALA A 27 1.12 -28.94 3.41
N PHE A 28 1.40 -27.68 3.79
CA PHE A 28 0.41 -26.76 4.36
C PHE A 28 0.43 -25.44 3.59
N ALA A 29 -0.73 -24.97 3.14
CA ALA A 29 -0.88 -23.68 2.51
C ALA A 29 -0.65 -22.54 3.53
N PRO A 30 0.13 -21.49 3.20
CA PRO A 30 0.25 -20.29 4.04
C PRO A 30 -1.10 -19.67 4.36
N LEU A 31 -1.18 -18.94 5.46
CA LEU A 31 -2.38 -18.18 5.80
C LEU A 31 -2.59 -17.05 4.79
N THR A 32 -3.82 -16.90 4.33
CA THR A 32 -4.24 -15.70 3.61
C THR A 32 -4.31 -14.51 4.59
N LEU A 33 -4.26 -13.28 4.08
CA LEU A 33 -4.36 -12.09 4.93
C LEU A 33 -5.61 -12.09 5.83
N PRO A 34 -6.83 -12.43 5.34
CA PRO A 34 -7.99 -12.54 6.22
C PRO A 34 -7.83 -13.61 7.32
N GLN A 35 -7.26 -14.79 7.01
CA GLN A 35 -7.00 -15.85 8.00
C GLN A 35 -5.97 -15.40 9.03
N TYR A 36 -4.88 -14.77 8.59
CA TYR A 36 -3.90 -14.20 9.51
C TYR A 36 -4.52 -13.14 10.43
N ASN A 37 -5.42 -12.29 9.90
CA ASN A 37 -6.05 -11.25 10.69
C ASN A 37 -6.91 -11.82 11.83
N VAL A 38 -7.74 -12.83 11.55
CA VAL A 38 -8.59 -13.47 12.61
C VAL A 38 -7.73 -14.21 13.61
N PHE A 39 -6.71 -14.93 13.17
CA PHE A 39 -5.77 -15.65 14.01
C PHE A 39 -4.95 -14.71 14.91
N ALA A 40 -4.37 -13.64 14.33
CA ALA A 40 -3.60 -12.66 15.09
C ALA A 40 -4.46 -11.90 16.10
N LYS A 41 -5.74 -11.63 15.78
CA LYS A 41 -6.67 -11.00 16.72
C LYS A 41 -6.98 -11.93 17.90
N ALA A 42 -7.20 -13.22 17.65
CA ALA A 42 -7.42 -14.23 18.69
C ALA A 42 -6.18 -14.36 19.60
N LEU A 43 -4.98 -14.45 19.00
CA LEU A 43 -3.71 -14.51 19.71
C LEU A 43 -3.52 -13.27 20.63
N ASN A 44 -3.74 -12.08 20.07
CA ASN A 44 -3.64 -10.84 20.83
C ASN A 44 -4.69 -10.74 21.96
N GLY A 45 -5.89 -11.32 21.77
CA GLY A 45 -6.92 -11.43 22.80
C GLY A 45 -6.49 -12.24 24.03
N LEU A 46 -5.54 -13.16 23.86
CA LEU A 46 -4.88 -13.89 24.95
C LEU A 46 -3.64 -13.16 25.52
N GLY A 47 -3.39 -11.92 25.12
CA GLY A 47 -2.21 -11.16 25.53
C GLY A 47 -0.90 -11.68 24.93
N LYS A 48 -0.97 -12.47 23.86
CA LYS A 48 0.18 -13.11 23.21
C LYS A 48 0.56 -12.41 21.90
N ARG A 49 1.83 -12.55 21.53
CA ARG A 49 2.42 -12.02 20.29
C ARG A 49 2.77 -13.15 19.33
N PRO A 50 2.97 -12.87 18.03
CA PRO A 50 3.44 -13.88 17.09
C PRO A 50 4.72 -14.60 17.54
N ALA A 51 5.64 -13.92 18.20
CA ALA A 51 6.88 -14.49 18.73
C ALA A 51 6.64 -15.66 19.70
N ASP A 52 5.58 -15.62 20.51
CA ASP A 52 5.26 -16.68 21.48
C ASP A 52 4.96 -18.02 20.79
N LEU A 53 4.55 -17.99 19.52
CA LEU A 53 4.26 -19.20 18.73
C LEU A 53 5.52 -19.99 18.35
N LEU A 54 6.71 -19.38 18.42
CA LEU A 54 7.97 -20.03 18.05
C LEU A 54 8.38 -21.12 19.06
N GLU A 55 7.84 -21.08 20.27
CA GLU A 55 8.04 -22.13 21.28
C GLU A 55 7.27 -23.41 20.95
N LEU A 56 6.40 -23.40 19.93
CA LEU A 56 5.56 -24.53 19.49
C LEU A 56 4.68 -25.10 20.60
N ASP A 57 4.24 -24.24 21.54
CA ASP A 57 3.30 -24.63 22.59
C ASP A 57 1.95 -25.04 21.96
N GLU A 58 1.72 -26.35 21.96
CA GLU A 58 0.51 -26.96 21.37
C GLU A 58 -0.77 -26.60 22.12
N GLN A 59 -0.67 -26.29 23.42
CA GLN A 59 -1.82 -25.88 24.21
C GLN A 59 -2.23 -24.45 23.81
N LEU A 60 -1.28 -23.50 23.81
CA LEU A 60 -1.52 -22.13 23.37
C LEU A 60 -2.10 -22.09 21.95
N ILE A 61 -1.49 -22.81 21.00
CA ILE A 61 -1.96 -22.86 19.61
C ILE A 61 -3.38 -23.43 19.55
N GLY A 62 -3.69 -24.47 20.33
CA GLY A 62 -5.03 -25.06 20.43
C GLY A 62 -6.05 -24.05 20.97
N GLU A 63 -5.71 -23.32 22.03
CA GLU A 63 -6.56 -22.26 22.62
C GLU A 63 -6.87 -21.14 21.61
N VAL A 64 -5.87 -20.69 20.85
CA VAL A 64 -6.06 -19.67 19.80
C VAL A 64 -6.98 -20.19 18.70
N CYS A 65 -6.74 -21.41 18.21
CA CYS A 65 -7.53 -22.00 17.12
C CYS A 65 -8.97 -22.36 17.53
N ALA A 66 -9.23 -22.57 18.81
CA ALA A 66 -10.56 -22.86 19.35
C ALA A 66 -11.43 -21.61 19.52
N GLN A 67 -10.86 -20.39 19.40
CA GLN A 67 -11.64 -19.17 19.51
C GLN A 67 -12.56 -18.96 18.29
N GLU A 68 -13.70 -18.31 18.52
CA GLU A 68 -14.57 -17.92 17.43
C GLU A 68 -13.87 -16.91 16.51
N SER A 69 -14.06 -17.10 15.21
CA SER A 69 -13.54 -16.15 14.23
C SER A 69 -14.20 -14.77 14.41
N SER A 70 -13.38 -13.74 14.50
CA SER A 70 -13.86 -12.34 14.54
C SER A 70 -14.51 -11.88 13.23
N SER A 71 -14.57 -12.74 12.22
CA SER A 71 -15.20 -12.46 10.93
C SER A 71 -16.01 -13.70 10.51
N PRO A 72 -17.34 -13.59 10.34
CA PRO A 72 -18.20 -14.75 10.00
C PRO A 72 -17.90 -15.37 8.64
N LYS A 73 -17.18 -14.63 7.77
CA LYS A 73 -16.79 -15.09 6.41
C LYS A 73 -15.42 -15.77 6.37
N VAL A 74 -14.68 -15.80 7.47
CA VAL A 74 -13.31 -16.31 7.52
C VAL A 74 -13.23 -17.37 8.61
N GLN A 75 -12.90 -18.59 8.22
CA GLN A 75 -12.71 -19.68 9.18
C GLN A 75 -11.38 -19.53 9.92
N MET A 76 -11.37 -19.87 11.21
CA MET A 76 -10.15 -19.98 11.99
C MET A 76 -9.30 -21.12 11.42
N PRO A 77 -7.97 -20.92 11.28
CA PRO A 77 -7.08 -22.00 10.83
C PRO A 77 -7.06 -23.17 11.81
N GLU A 78 -6.93 -24.38 11.27
CA GLU A 78 -6.79 -25.60 12.08
C GLU A 78 -5.43 -25.66 12.80
N LYS A 79 -5.40 -26.23 14.01
CA LYS A 79 -4.20 -26.36 14.86
C LYS A 79 -3.06 -27.06 14.12
N GLU A 80 -3.35 -28.18 13.45
CA GLU A 80 -2.39 -28.99 12.70
C GLU A 80 -1.73 -28.18 11.58
N ARG A 81 -2.51 -27.33 10.90
CA ARG A 81 -1.98 -26.43 9.87
C ARG A 81 -1.04 -25.39 10.46
N ILE A 82 -1.39 -24.77 11.58
CA ILE A 82 -0.53 -23.80 12.27
C ILE A 82 0.77 -24.45 12.71
N LEU A 83 0.72 -25.59 13.38
CA LEU A 83 1.90 -26.35 13.80
C LEU A 83 2.79 -26.74 12.60
N GLY A 84 2.18 -27.23 11.51
CA GLY A 84 2.91 -27.58 10.30
C GLY A 84 3.59 -26.38 9.63
N LEU A 85 2.97 -25.22 9.66
CA LEU A 85 3.55 -23.97 9.16
C LEU A 85 4.72 -23.49 10.04
N LEU A 86 4.58 -23.53 11.37
CA LEU A 86 5.62 -23.09 12.30
C LEU A 86 6.87 -23.98 12.28
N ARG A 87 6.72 -25.28 11.98
CA ARG A 87 7.84 -26.24 11.88
C ARG A 87 8.73 -26.07 10.65
N ARG A 88 8.53 -25.03 9.83
CA ARG A 88 9.30 -24.77 8.59
C ARG A 88 10.60 -23.97 8.80
N GLY A 89 11.20 -24.02 9.98
CA GLY A 89 12.39 -23.21 10.33
C GLY A 89 13.57 -23.34 9.35
N MET A 90 13.91 -24.55 8.88
CA MET A 90 14.97 -24.75 7.87
C MET A 90 14.64 -24.05 6.54
N THR A 91 13.37 -24.11 6.10
CA THR A 91 12.93 -23.43 4.88
C THR A 91 13.00 -21.92 5.03
N LEU A 92 12.61 -21.39 6.19
CA LEU A 92 12.72 -19.98 6.53
C LEU A 92 14.18 -19.52 6.45
N SER A 93 15.11 -20.20 7.13
CA SER A 93 16.55 -19.84 7.13
C SER A 93 17.09 -19.78 5.71
N THR A 94 16.88 -20.83 4.91
CA THR A 94 17.36 -20.89 3.52
C THR A 94 16.79 -19.74 2.66
N ALA A 95 15.50 -19.43 2.83
CA ALA A 95 14.87 -18.35 2.07
C ALA A 95 15.40 -16.97 2.48
N VAL A 96 15.52 -16.71 3.78
CA VAL A 96 16.05 -15.45 4.30
C VAL A 96 17.49 -15.23 3.90
N ASP A 97 18.35 -16.25 3.99
CA ASP A 97 19.74 -16.19 3.54
C ASP A 97 19.82 -15.83 2.05
N LYS A 98 18.99 -16.49 1.23
CA LYS A 98 18.89 -16.18 -0.19
C LYS A 98 18.44 -14.74 -0.44
N TRP A 99 17.35 -14.29 0.19
CA TRP A 99 16.84 -12.93 -0.01
C TRP A 99 17.86 -11.88 0.45
N SER A 100 18.53 -12.13 1.56
CA SER A 100 19.59 -11.25 2.09
C SER A 100 20.75 -11.09 1.12
N SER A 101 21.12 -12.15 0.36
CA SER A 101 22.17 -12.06 -0.66
C SER A 101 21.81 -11.12 -1.83
N TYR A 102 20.52 -10.81 -2.02
CA TYR A 102 20.01 -9.78 -2.95
C TYR A 102 19.77 -8.43 -2.27
N GLY A 103 20.14 -8.28 -0.99
CA GLY A 103 19.84 -7.08 -0.21
C GLY A 103 18.36 -6.93 0.21
N VAL A 104 17.55 -7.98 0.01
CA VAL A 104 16.14 -7.98 0.37
C VAL A 104 15.97 -8.35 1.84
N ARG A 105 15.19 -7.55 2.54
CA ARG A 105 14.82 -7.67 3.95
C ARG A 105 13.32 -7.85 4.09
N VAL A 106 12.88 -8.26 5.27
CA VAL A 106 11.47 -8.49 5.56
C VAL A 106 11.07 -7.80 6.84
N VAL A 107 9.88 -7.21 6.84
CA VAL A 107 9.24 -6.66 8.02
C VAL A 107 7.79 -7.13 8.08
N SER A 108 7.30 -7.52 9.25
CA SER A 108 5.92 -7.90 9.46
C SER A 108 5.12 -6.77 10.09
N ARG A 109 3.80 -6.84 9.97
CA ARG A 109 2.88 -5.89 10.61
C ARG A 109 2.95 -5.93 12.15
N ALA A 110 3.50 -6.99 12.73
CA ALA A 110 3.76 -7.12 14.16
C ALA A 110 5.07 -6.46 14.62
N ASP A 111 5.93 -6.06 13.68
CA ASP A 111 7.21 -5.36 13.94
C ASP A 111 6.99 -3.86 14.04
N GLY A 112 7.66 -3.20 15.00
CA GLY A 112 7.59 -1.74 15.16
C GLY A 112 8.14 -0.94 13.98
N ARG A 113 8.99 -1.57 13.15
CA ARG A 113 9.57 -0.98 11.93
C ARG A 113 8.63 -1.04 10.71
N TYR A 114 7.45 -1.67 10.86
CA TYR A 114 6.47 -1.71 9.77
C TYR A 114 5.95 -0.31 9.46
N PRO A 115 5.88 0.11 8.17
CA PRO A 115 5.50 1.47 7.78
C PRO A 115 4.15 1.90 8.38
N LYS A 116 4.20 2.92 9.26
CA LYS A 116 3.00 3.43 9.93
C LYS A 116 1.98 3.93 8.91
N ARG A 117 2.44 4.68 7.88
CA ARG A 117 1.58 5.18 6.81
C ARG A 117 0.76 4.06 6.15
N MET A 118 1.39 2.94 5.82
CA MET A 118 0.72 1.80 5.19
C MET A 118 -0.28 1.13 6.14
N ARG A 119 0.07 1.01 7.43
CA ARG A 119 -0.82 0.45 8.45
C ARG A 119 -2.07 1.30 8.62
N ASP A 120 -1.90 2.61 8.79
CA ASP A 120 -2.99 3.55 9.06
C ASP A 120 -3.89 3.71 7.83
N TYR A 121 -3.30 3.78 6.63
CA TYR A 121 -4.05 3.94 5.38
C TYR A 121 -4.83 2.69 4.97
N LEU A 122 -4.23 1.49 5.10
CA LEU A 122 -4.85 0.22 4.69
C LEU A 122 -5.60 -0.48 5.81
N MET A 123 -5.31 -0.16 7.08
CA MET A 123 -5.90 -0.79 8.24
C MET A 123 -5.85 -2.34 8.16
N GLY A 124 -6.96 -3.04 8.31
CA GLY A 124 -7.04 -4.50 8.21
C GLY A 124 -6.65 -5.10 6.84
N LYS A 125 -6.50 -4.24 5.80
CA LYS A 125 -6.02 -4.63 4.47
C LYS A 125 -4.51 -4.45 4.31
N ALA A 126 -3.80 -3.94 5.33
CA ALA A 126 -2.34 -3.84 5.31
C ALA A 126 -1.72 -5.24 5.23
N PRO A 127 -0.74 -5.49 4.34
CA PRO A 127 -0.08 -6.77 4.20
C PRO A 127 0.51 -7.27 5.53
N ALA A 128 0.44 -8.57 5.79
CA ALA A 128 1.07 -9.16 6.97
C ALA A 128 2.60 -9.04 6.91
N LEU A 129 3.16 -9.08 5.69
CA LEU A 129 4.58 -9.04 5.39
C LEU A 129 4.86 -8.01 4.29
N LEU A 130 5.99 -7.31 4.41
CA LEU A 130 6.60 -6.53 3.34
C LEU A 130 8.03 -6.99 3.15
N TYR A 131 8.39 -7.28 1.91
CA TYR A 131 9.74 -7.56 1.44
C TYR A 131 10.28 -6.28 0.81
N TYR A 132 11.47 -5.85 1.19
CA TYR A 132 12.01 -4.58 0.71
C TYR A 132 13.54 -4.61 0.57
N ALA A 133 14.05 -3.73 -0.30
CA ALA A 133 15.47 -3.46 -0.47
C ALA A 133 15.73 -1.95 -0.52
N GLY A 134 16.89 -1.53 -0.07
CA GLY A 134 17.31 -0.13 -0.06
C GLY A 134 17.00 0.62 1.24
N ASN A 135 16.73 1.91 1.14
CA ASN A 135 16.61 2.82 2.28
C ASN A 135 15.23 2.74 2.94
N ALA A 136 15.11 2.02 4.04
CA ALA A 136 13.86 1.88 4.80
C ALA A 136 13.31 3.20 5.36
N GLN A 137 14.13 4.25 5.53
CA GLN A 137 13.64 5.55 6.00
C GLN A 137 12.64 6.20 5.02
N LEU A 138 12.71 5.82 3.75
CA LEU A 138 11.75 6.28 2.73
C LEU A 138 10.33 5.75 2.93
N PHE A 139 10.12 4.75 3.79
CA PHE A 139 8.77 4.34 4.18
C PHE A 139 8.00 5.41 4.95
N GLU A 140 8.67 6.31 5.63
CA GLU A 140 8.05 7.35 6.47
C GLU A 140 7.85 8.69 5.74
N GLY A 141 8.59 8.92 4.66
CA GLY A 141 8.72 10.24 4.04
C GLY A 141 7.53 10.74 3.20
N GLY A 142 6.60 9.88 2.83
CA GLY A 142 5.56 10.24 1.83
C GLY A 142 6.14 10.46 0.43
N GLY A 143 5.45 11.26 -0.38
CA GLY A 143 5.90 11.61 -1.72
C GLY A 143 4.77 11.85 -2.72
N MET A 144 5.13 12.09 -3.99
CA MET A 144 4.18 12.18 -5.09
C MET A 144 4.10 10.84 -5.83
N ALA A 145 2.90 10.26 -5.88
CA ALA A 145 2.65 9.07 -6.70
C ALA A 145 2.53 9.44 -8.18
N PHE A 146 3.11 8.60 -9.03
CA PHE A 146 2.93 8.68 -10.48
C PHE A 146 2.34 7.37 -10.97
N VAL A 147 1.15 7.45 -11.58
CA VAL A 147 0.46 6.32 -12.19
C VAL A 147 -0.08 6.74 -13.56
N GLY A 148 -0.17 5.80 -14.49
CA GLY A 148 -0.67 6.14 -15.81
C GLY A 148 -0.66 4.98 -16.79
N SER A 149 -0.95 5.31 -18.05
CA SER A 149 -0.97 4.36 -19.15
C SER A 149 0.39 3.68 -19.35
N ARG A 150 0.35 2.43 -19.78
CA ARG A 150 1.54 1.71 -20.28
C ARG A 150 1.96 2.19 -21.66
N ASP A 151 1.00 2.67 -22.44
CA ASP A 151 1.20 3.29 -23.74
C ASP A 151 1.02 4.81 -23.59
N LEU A 152 2.12 5.47 -23.27
CA LEU A 152 2.18 6.88 -22.91
C LEU A 152 2.43 7.74 -24.15
N SER A 153 1.66 8.81 -24.32
CA SER A 153 1.95 9.82 -25.36
C SER A 153 3.22 10.60 -25.02
N ALA A 154 3.86 11.17 -26.04
CA ALA A 154 5.06 11.98 -25.85
C ALA A 154 4.80 13.18 -24.93
N GLU A 155 3.66 13.85 -25.10
CA GLU A 155 3.23 14.99 -24.30
C GLU A 155 3.00 14.62 -22.84
N ALA A 156 2.30 13.51 -22.57
CA ALA A 156 2.09 13.01 -21.20
C ALA A 156 3.43 12.60 -20.56
N GLY A 157 4.35 12.03 -21.33
CA GLY A 157 5.70 11.71 -20.87
C GLY A 157 6.49 12.95 -20.47
N GLU A 158 6.40 14.03 -21.24
CA GLU A 158 7.07 15.29 -20.90
C GLU A 158 6.44 15.96 -19.68
N ALA A 159 5.11 15.89 -19.56
CA ALA A 159 4.41 16.37 -18.37
C ALA A 159 4.88 15.62 -17.10
N ILE A 160 5.02 14.28 -17.15
CA ILE A 160 5.60 13.52 -16.03
C ILE A 160 6.99 14.03 -15.70
N ARG A 161 7.89 14.13 -16.67
CA ARG A 161 9.27 14.58 -16.43
C ARG A 161 9.32 15.96 -15.77
N LYS A 162 8.53 16.92 -16.27
CA LYS A 162 8.46 18.26 -15.68
C LYS A 162 8.01 18.23 -14.22
N VAL A 163 6.93 17.49 -13.91
CA VAL A 163 6.42 17.38 -12.54
C VAL A 163 7.40 16.65 -11.63
N VAL A 164 8.05 15.59 -12.11
CA VAL A 164 9.08 14.84 -11.35
C VAL A 164 10.24 15.75 -10.97
N ARG A 165 10.77 16.56 -11.90
CA ARG A 165 11.85 17.53 -11.60
C ARG A 165 11.43 18.47 -10.48
N GLY A 166 10.23 19.05 -10.57
CA GLY A 166 9.72 19.92 -9.51
C GLY A 166 9.52 19.22 -8.16
N CYS A 167 9.16 17.93 -8.14
CA CYS A 167 9.13 17.13 -6.90
C CYS A 167 10.54 16.93 -6.34
N VAL A 168 11.51 16.60 -7.20
CA VAL A 168 12.91 16.39 -6.79
C VAL A 168 13.52 17.68 -6.23
N ASP A 169 13.25 18.84 -6.85
CA ASP A 169 13.69 20.16 -6.37
C ASP A 169 13.16 20.47 -4.96
N LEU A 170 11.97 19.95 -4.62
CA LEU A 170 11.38 20.04 -3.27
C LEU A 170 11.87 18.94 -2.30
N GLY A 171 12.77 18.05 -2.74
CA GLY A 171 13.20 16.89 -1.95
C GLY A 171 12.12 15.82 -1.74
N MET A 172 11.03 15.89 -2.51
CA MET A 172 9.89 14.98 -2.41
C MET A 172 10.18 13.66 -3.14
N PRO A 173 10.04 12.50 -2.48
CA PRO A 173 10.21 11.19 -3.12
C PRO A 173 9.17 10.94 -4.21
N ILE A 174 9.58 10.23 -5.25
CA ILE A 174 8.69 9.75 -6.31
C ILE A 174 8.21 8.34 -5.96
N VAL A 175 6.90 8.16 -5.86
CA VAL A 175 6.28 6.88 -5.54
C VAL A 175 5.66 6.28 -6.79
N SER A 176 6.03 5.06 -7.18
CA SER A 176 5.45 4.43 -8.35
C SER A 176 5.56 2.90 -8.32
N GLY A 177 5.08 2.24 -9.36
CA GLY A 177 4.99 0.78 -9.40
C GLY A 177 5.95 0.09 -10.36
N GLY A 178 6.78 0.82 -11.08
CA GLY A 178 7.74 0.26 -12.01
C GLY A 178 7.15 -0.37 -13.28
N ALA A 179 5.86 -0.19 -13.56
CA ALA A 179 5.26 -0.68 -14.79
C ALA A 179 5.75 0.14 -16.02
N ARG A 180 5.71 -0.47 -17.22
CA ARG A 180 6.02 0.26 -18.45
C ARG A 180 5.16 1.52 -18.58
N GLY A 181 5.68 2.55 -19.22
CA GLY A 181 5.00 3.81 -19.48
C GLY A 181 5.17 4.81 -18.34
N ALA A 182 4.08 5.32 -17.78
CA ALA A 182 4.11 6.41 -16.80
C ALA A 182 5.00 6.12 -15.59
N ASP A 183 4.87 4.92 -15.01
CA ASP A 183 5.62 4.52 -13.81
C ASP A 183 7.14 4.55 -14.08
N GLN A 184 7.58 3.88 -15.15
CA GLN A 184 9.01 3.85 -15.50
C GLN A 184 9.54 5.24 -15.88
N THR A 185 8.77 6.03 -16.63
CA THR A 185 9.16 7.41 -16.98
C THR A 185 9.41 8.24 -15.73
N ALA A 186 8.52 8.16 -14.74
CA ALA A 186 8.67 8.91 -13.50
C ALA A 186 9.90 8.44 -12.68
N MET A 187 10.09 7.14 -12.53
CA MET A 187 11.21 6.60 -11.75
C MET A 187 12.55 6.90 -12.42
N GLN A 188 12.65 6.74 -13.75
CA GLN A 188 13.87 7.02 -14.51
C GLN A 188 14.26 8.50 -14.45
N GLU A 189 13.30 9.40 -14.61
CA GLU A 189 13.54 10.84 -14.49
C GLU A 189 13.98 11.21 -13.08
N ALA A 190 13.37 10.63 -12.03
CA ALA A 190 13.80 10.87 -10.67
C ALA A 190 15.25 10.44 -10.44
N PHE A 191 15.65 9.26 -10.93
CA PHE A 191 17.04 8.81 -10.85
C PHE A 191 17.99 9.72 -11.62
N ALA A 192 17.60 10.17 -12.83
CA ALA A 192 18.41 11.08 -13.64
C ALA A 192 18.65 12.44 -12.97
N CYS A 193 17.69 12.89 -12.14
CA CYS A 193 17.78 14.15 -11.38
C CYS A 193 18.35 13.96 -9.96
N GLY A 194 18.81 12.77 -9.57
CA GLY A 194 19.32 12.50 -8.22
C GLY A 194 18.23 12.48 -7.13
N GLY A 195 16.96 12.33 -7.53
CA GLY A 195 15.81 12.24 -6.62
C GLY A 195 15.69 10.88 -5.93
N LYS A 196 14.80 10.83 -4.94
CA LYS A 196 14.49 9.61 -4.20
C LYS A 196 13.28 8.89 -4.78
N VAL A 197 13.35 7.55 -4.83
CA VAL A 197 12.29 6.71 -5.41
C VAL A 197 11.80 5.67 -4.41
N VAL A 198 10.47 5.54 -4.30
CA VAL A 198 9.79 4.47 -3.59
C VAL A 198 9.03 3.63 -4.61
N GLY A 199 9.55 2.44 -4.87
CA GLY A 199 8.99 1.51 -5.87
C GLY A 199 8.16 0.42 -5.21
N ALA A 200 6.84 0.45 -5.36
CA ALA A 200 5.96 -0.65 -4.96
C ALA A 200 5.87 -1.66 -6.09
N LEU A 201 6.42 -2.85 -5.95
CA LEU A 201 6.49 -3.86 -7.00
C LEU A 201 5.41 -4.93 -6.84
N THR A 202 4.93 -5.45 -7.96
CA THR A 202 3.96 -6.56 -7.95
C THR A 202 4.63 -7.90 -7.67
N CYS A 203 5.80 -8.14 -8.29
CA CYS A 203 6.63 -9.34 -8.14
C CYS A 203 8.04 -9.04 -8.63
N ASP A 204 8.87 -10.08 -8.74
CA ASP A 204 10.23 -9.99 -9.28
C ASP A 204 11.15 -9.02 -8.50
N LEU A 205 10.91 -8.82 -7.18
CA LEU A 205 11.73 -7.93 -6.35
C LEU A 205 13.21 -8.29 -6.42
N LEU A 206 13.56 -9.60 -6.36
CA LEU A 206 14.95 -10.06 -6.46
C LEU A 206 15.59 -9.65 -7.78
N LYS A 207 14.85 -9.77 -8.89
CA LYS A 207 15.30 -9.34 -10.21
C LYS A 207 15.48 -7.82 -10.26
N ALA A 208 14.53 -7.07 -9.74
CA ALA A 208 14.59 -5.61 -9.71
C ALA A 208 15.81 -5.08 -8.94
N CYS A 209 16.24 -5.79 -7.87
CA CYS A 209 17.46 -5.44 -7.13
C CYS A 209 18.74 -5.60 -7.95
N LEU A 210 18.74 -6.46 -8.97
CA LEU A 210 19.88 -6.70 -9.85
C LEU A 210 19.95 -5.76 -11.06
N GLU A 211 18.87 -5.08 -11.39
CA GLU A 211 18.84 -4.15 -12.53
C GLU A 211 19.79 -2.98 -12.27
N PRO A 212 20.69 -2.64 -13.23
CA PRO A 212 21.73 -1.63 -13.02
C PRO A 212 21.19 -0.29 -12.51
N SER A 213 20.09 0.20 -13.10
CA SER A 213 19.47 1.48 -12.72
C SER A 213 18.98 1.49 -11.26
N ASN A 214 18.50 0.36 -10.76
CA ASN A 214 18.01 0.25 -9.40
C ASN A 214 19.16 -0.01 -8.40
N ARG A 215 20.15 -0.83 -8.80
CA ARG A 215 21.24 -1.23 -7.92
C ARG A 215 22.03 -0.05 -7.36
N ASP A 216 22.37 0.91 -8.21
CA ASP A 216 23.11 2.09 -7.79
C ASP A 216 22.28 2.96 -6.84
N ALA A 217 21.01 3.15 -7.14
CA ALA A 217 20.09 3.91 -6.29
C ALA A 217 19.79 3.21 -4.94
N LEU A 218 19.71 1.87 -4.93
CA LEU A 218 19.58 1.09 -3.69
C LEU A 218 20.83 1.20 -2.81
N SER A 219 22.02 1.18 -3.43
CA SER A 219 23.30 1.22 -2.71
C SER A 219 23.61 2.58 -2.10
N ASN A 220 23.24 3.67 -2.79
CA ASN A 220 23.48 5.05 -2.32
C ASN A 220 22.35 5.62 -1.44
N GLY A 221 21.31 4.82 -1.16
CA GLY A 221 20.18 5.24 -0.33
C GLY A 221 19.13 6.09 -1.05
N GLY A 222 19.23 6.26 -2.37
CA GLY A 222 18.29 6.99 -3.21
C GLY A 222 17.01 6.22 -3.55
N ALA A 223 16.95 4.92 -3.24
CA ALA A 223 15.78 4.10 -3.55
C ALA A 223 15.34 3.20 -2.39
N LEU A 224 14.05 2.93 -2.38
CA LEU A 224 13.39 1.87 -1.63
C LEU A 224 12.51 1.09 -2.62
N LEU A 225 12.78 -0.18 -2.84
CA LEU A 225 11.90 -1.08 -3.57
C LEU A 225 11.23 -2.03 -2.59
N PHE A 226 9.92 -2.24 -2.72
CA PHE A 226 9.21 -3.16 -1.84
C PHE A 226 8.08 -3.91 -2.55
N SER A 227 7.70 -5.04 -1.98
CA SER A 227 6.56 -5.86 -2.42
C SER A 227 5.89 -6.53 -1.23
N ALA A 228 4.59 -6.75 -1.32
CA ALA A 228 3.84 -7.60 -0.39
C ALA A 228 3.78 -9.07 -0.84
N PHE A 229 4.29 -9.37 -2.03
CA PHE A 229 4.31 -10.72 -2.59
C PHE A 229 5.63 -11.42 -2.28
N ASP A 230 5.55 -12.73 -2.06
CA ASP A 230 6.73 -13.57 -1.86
C ASP A 230 7.74 -13.34 -3.00
N PRO A 231 9.02 -13.03 -2.71
CA PRO A 231 10.01 -12.63 -3.71
C PRO A 231 10.30 -13.69 -4.80
N GLU A 232 10.01 -14.95 -4.52
CA GLU A 232 10.27 -16.07 -5.41
C GLU A 232 9.01 -16.58 -6.12
N LEU A 233 7.84 -16.07 -5.79
CA LEU A 233 6.61 -16.48 -6.44
C LEU A 233 6.14 -15.44 -7.48
N ARG A 234 5.57 -15.99 -8.56
CA ARG A 234 4.80 -15.18 -9.51
C ARG A 234 3.31 -15.28 -9.20
N PRO A 235 2.57 -14.18 -9.18
CA PRO A 235 1.14 -14.20 -8.95
C PRO A 235 0.44 -14.99 -10.06
N PHE A 236 -0.67 -15.65 -9.69
CA PHE A 236 -1.50 -16.38 -10.65
C PHE A 236 -2.07 -15.44 -11.74
N SER A 237 -2.47 -14.24 -11.36
CA SER A 237 -2.89 -13.17 -12.26
C SER A 237 -2.05 -11.91 -12.00
N TYR A 238 -1.21 -11.55 -12.96
CA TYR A 238 -0.41 -10.34 -12.88
C TYR A 238 -1.28 -9.08 -12.82
N GLY A 239 -2.39 -9.05 -13.55
CA GLY A 239 -3.33 -7.92 -13.54
C GLY A 239 -3.97 -7.69 -12.17
N ALA A 240 -4.48 -8.75 -11.54
CA ALA A 240 -5.06 -8.66 -10.21
C ALA A 240 -4.02 -8.25 -9.15
N ALA A 241 -2.81 -8.82 -9.21
CA ALA A 241 -1.72 -8.46 -8.32
C ALA A 241 -1.25 -7.01 -8.51
N ALA A 242 -1.22 -6.51 -9.74
CA ALA A 242 -0.91 -5.11 -10.04
C ALA A 242 -1.99 -4.16 -9.50
N MET A 243 -3.27 -4.52 -9.57
CA MET A 243 -4.35 -3.74 -8.97
C MET A 243 -4.26 -3.71 -7.44
N GLU A 244 -3.95 -4.85 -6.82
CA GLU A 244 -3.72 -4.91 -5.36
C GLU A 244 -2.51 -4.06 -4.97
N ARG A 245 -1.42 -4.10 -5.72
CA ARG A 245 -0.22 -3.31 -5.49
C ARG A 245 -0.48 -1.80 -5.59
N ASN A 246 -1.39 -1.35 -6.45
CA ASN A 246 -1.68 0.08 -6.59
C ASN A 246 -2.11 0.72 -5.26
N LYS A 247 -2.79 -0.01 -4.38
CA LYS A 247 -3.15 0.47 -3.04
C LYS A 247 -1.93 0.84 -2.21
N PHE A 248 -0.80 0.16 -2.42
CA PHE A 248 0.46 0.46 -1.73
C PHE A 248 1.11 1.74 -2.25
N ILE A 249 0.95 2.05 -3.54
CA ILE A 249 1.40 3.32 -4.12
C ILE A 249 0.67 4.48 -3.43
N TYR A 250 -0.65 4.44 -3.37
CA TYR A 250 -1.44 5.47 -2.70
C TYR A 250 -1.12 5.55 -1.20
N ALA A 251 -0.96 4.43 -0.52
CA ALA A 251 -0.61 4.39 0.90
C ALA A 251 0.74 5.05 1.22
N MET A 252 1.66 5.07 0.25
CA MET A 252 2.99 5.65 0.40
C MET A 252 3.12 7.10 -0.10
N ALA A 253 2.04 7.68 -0.65
CA ALA A 253 2.06 9.01 -1.26
C ALA A 253 1.27 10.04 -0.45
N ASP A 254 1.53 11.32 -0.70
CA ASP A 254 0.78 12.47 -0.19
C ASP A 254 -0.16 13.06 -1.26
N GLY A 255 0.05 12.66 -2.51
CA GLY A 255 -0.77 13.00 -3.67
C GLY A 255 -0.43 12.10 -4.84
N CYS A 256 -1.28 12.07 -5.85
CA CYS A 256 -1.11 11.23 -7.02
C CYS A 256 -1.27 12.03 -8.31
N PHE A 257 -0.29 11.95 -9.21
CA PHE A 257 -0.33 12.54 -10.55
C PHE A 257 -0.64 11.46 -11.59
N VAL A 258 -1.74 11.65 -12.32
CA VAL A 258 -2.21 10.80 -13.42
C VAL A 258 -1.99 11.53 -14.73
N ALA A 259 -0.96 11.16 -15.49
CA ALA A 259 -0.64 11.80 -16.75
C ALA A 259 -1.56 11.39 -17.89
N GLN A 260 -1.95 10.12 -17.93
CA GLN A 260 -2.81 9.55 -18.96
C GLN A 260 -3.52 8.31 -18.45
N SER A 261 -4.82 8.18 -18.71
CA SER A 261 -5.62 7.02 -18.30
C SER A 261 -6.65 6.68 -19.35
N GLY A 262 -6.89 5.39 -19.56
CA GLY A 262 -8.12 4.89 -20.19
C GLY A 262 -9.25 4.84 -19.19
N ILE A 263 -10.45 4.45 -19.63
CA ILE A 263 -11.65 4.28 -18.81
C ILE A 263 -11.91 2.78 -18.56
N GLY A 264 -12.56 2.47 -17.43
CA GLY A 264 -13.13 1.17 -17.12
C GLY A 264 -12.22 0.22 -16.37
N SER A 265 -12.80 -0.94 -15.99
CA SER A 265 -12.16 -1.92 -15.08
C SER A 265 -10.89 -2.58 -15.63
N LYS A 266 -10.67 -2.52 -16.94
CA LYS A 266 -9.45 -3.03 -17.59
C LYS A 266 -8.25 -2.10 -17.42
N SER A 267 -8.48 -0.83 -17.05
CA SER A 267 -7.43 0.15 -16.76
C SER A 267 -7.12 0.14 -15.26
N GLY A 268 -5.95 -0.37 -14.88
CA GLY A 268 -5.49 -0.37 -13.48
C GLY A 268 -5.31 1.05 -12.94
N THR A 269 -4.89 1.99 -13.79
CA THR A 269 -4.78 3.42 -13.45
C THR A 269 -6.14 4.01 -13.09
N TRP A 270 -7.14 3.81 -13.95
CA TRP A 270 -8.50 4.26 -13.73
C TRP A 270 -9.10 3.68 -12.45
N SER A 271 -9.04 2.34 -12.30
CA SER A 271 -9.63 1.64 -11.17
C SER A 271 -9.00 2.09 -9.85
N GLY A 272 -7.68 2.24 -9.81
CA GLY A 272 -6.96 2.72 -8.63
C GLY A 272 -7.31 4.16 -8.26
N ALA A 273 -7.34 5.07 -9.24
CA ALA A 273 -7.68 6.48 -9.01
C ALA A 273 -9.14 6.65 -8.54
N VAL A 274 -10.08 5.89 -9.14
CA VAL A 274 -11.50 5.91 -8.72
C VAL A 274 -11.67 5.32 -7.31
N GLU A 275 -10.94 4.25 -6.98
CA GLU A 275 -10.96 3.68 -5.61
C GLU A 275 -10.43 4.70 -4.60
N GLU A 276 -9.34 5.41 -4.95
CA GLU A 276 -8.77 6.47 -4.10
C GLU A 276 -9.77 7.60 -3.88
N LEU A 277 -10.34 8.16 -4.93
CA LEU A 277 -11.30 9.27 -4.85
C LEU A 277 -12.58 8.95 -4.05
N LYS A 278 -12.90 7.66 -3.89
CA LYS A 278 -14.04 7.21 -3.06
C LYS A 278 -13.74 7.12 -1.57
N ARG A 279 -12.47 7.25 -1.16
CA ARG A 279 -12.09 7.16 0.25
C ARG A 279 -12.46 8.46 0.96
N PRO A 280 -13.03 8.43 2.19
CA PRO A 280 -13.38 9.65 2.92
C PRO A 280 -12.20 10.60 3.16
N SER A 281 -11.01 10.03 3.42
CA SER A 281 -9.77 10.78 3.62
C SER A 281 -8.73 10.46 2.54
N HIS A 282 -9.15 10.53 1.26
CA HIS A 282 -8.28 10.27 0.13
C HIS A 282 -7.15 11.30 0.00
N HIS A 283 -6.04 10.87 -0.59
CA HIS A 283 -5.01 11.79 -1.05
C HIS A 283 -5.49 12.53 -2.32
N PRO A 284 -5.03 13.77 -2.56
CA PRO A 284 -5.35 14.48 -3.80
C PRO A 284 -4.94 13.65 -5.02
N VAL A 285 -5.84 13.51 -5.97
CA VAL A 285 -5.56 12.91 -7.28
C VAL A 285 -5.57 14.02 -8.31
N TYR A 286 -4.42 14.27 -8.92
CA TYR A 286 -4.26 15.26 -9.96
C TYR A 286 -4.25 14.61 -11.33
N VAL A 287 -4.84 15.26 -12.33
CA VAL A 287 -4.85 14.79 -13.71
C VAL A 287 -4.21 15.82 -14.64
N PHE A 288 -3.41 15.34 -15.57
CA PHE A 288 -2.91 16.13 -16.69
C PHE A 288 -3.93 16.11 -17.83
N LEU A 289 -4.21 17.31 -18.37
CA LEU A 289 -5.06 17.48 -19.54
C LEU A 289 -4.19 17.93 -20.72
N GLY A 290 -3.64 16.93 -21.43
CA GLY A 290 -2.93 17.15 -22.70
C GLY A 290 -3.87 17.53 -23.84
N ASN A 291 -3.34 17.74 -25.01
CA ASN A 291 -4.09 18.05 -26.22
C ASN A 291 -3.86 16.99 -27.33
N PRO A 292 -4.81 16.06 -27.55
CA PRO A 292 -6.09 15.89 -26.84
C PRO A 292 -5.92 15.28 -25.44
N ALA A 293 -6.80 15.68 -24.51
CA ALA A 293 -6.83 15.08 -23.18
C ALA A 293 -7.30 13.62 -23.26
N SER A 294 -6.71 12.74 -22.43
CA SER A 294 -7.16 11.35 -22.36
C SER A 294 -8.54 11.25 -21.72
N GLU A 295 -9.41 10.38 -22.27
CA GLU A 295 -10.78 10.21 -21.77
C GLU A 295 -10.82 9.90 -20.27
N GLY A 296 -9.92 9.04 -19.78
CA GLY A 296 -9.84 8.70 -18.36
C GLY A 296 -9.53 9.90 -17.48
N CYS A 297 -8.62 10.80 -17.89
CA CYS A 297 -8.31 12.01 -17.12
C CYS A 297 -9.51 12.97 -17.07
N VAL A 298 -10.23 13.13 -18.18
CA VAL A 298 -11.45 13.96 -18.23
C VAL A 298 -12.53 13.39 -17.30
N GLU A 299 -12.75 12.07 -17.30
CA GLU A 299 -13.74 11.45 -16.44
C GLU A 299 -13.31 11.42 -14.94
N LEU A 300 -12.00 11.35 -14.65
CA LEU A 300 -11.51 11.47 -13.27
C LEU A 300 -11.79 12.87 -12.70
N LEU A 301 -11.69 13.93 -13.50
CA LEU A 301 -12.10 15.29 -13.08
C LEU A 301 -13.56 15.32 -12.62
N LYS A 302 -14.47 14.69 -13.38
CA LYS A 302 -15.89 14.60 -13.02
C LYS A 302 -16.13 13.83 -11.72
N LYS A 303 -15.17 13.00 -11.31
CA LYS A 303 -15.20 12.21 -10.07
C LYS A 303 -14.48 12.86 -8.89
N GLY A 304 -14.01 14.10 -9.05
CA GLY A 304 -13.37 14.86 -7.98
C GLY A 304 -11.86 14.93 -8.04
N ALA A 305 -11.22 14.41 -9.10
CA ALA A 305 -9.81 14.69 -9.31
C ALA A 305 -9.56 16.18 -9.61
N LEU A 306 -8.36 16.64 -9.37
CA LEU A 306 -7.96 18.04 -9.57
C LEU A 306 -7.18 18.19 -10.86
N LYS A 307 -7.43 19.23 -11.63
CA LYS A 307 -6.60 19.57 -12.79
C LYS A 307 -5.23 20.03 -12.30
N TRP A 308 -4.18 19.41 -12.84
CA TRP A 308 -2.81 19.91 -12.65
C TRP A 308 -2.55 21.09 -13.59
N ASP A 309 -2.10 22.20 -13.04
CA ASP A 309 -1.71 23.38 -13.80
C ASP A 309 -0.21 23.30 -14.11
N MET A 310 0.13 23.13 -15.38
CA MET A 310 1.52 22.98 -15.82
C MET A 310 2.32 24.29 -15.75
N ASP A 311 1.67 25.44 -15.57
CA ASP A 311 2.32 26.74 -15.44
C ASP A 311 2.65 27.07 -13.97
N LYS A 312 2.09 26.31 -13.03
CA LYS A 312 2.37 26.42 -11.61
C LYS A 312 3.43 25.43 -11.14
N SER A 313 4.12 25.78 -10.07
CA SER A 313 5.03 24.88 -9.38
C SER A 313 4.27 23.72 -8.72
N VAL A 314 5.01 22.66 -8.34
CA VAL A 314 4.46 21.53 -7.57
C VAL A 314 3.85 22.00 -6.25
N ALA A 315 4.54 22.89 -5.55
CA ALA A 315 4.09 23.44 -4.26
C ALA A 315 2.76 24.20 -4.38
N GLU A 316 2.61 25.05 -5.43
CA GLU A 316 1.37 25.80 -5.68
C GLU A 316 0.20 24.89 -6.05
N ASN A 317 0.43 23.86 -6.88
CA ASN A 317 -0.60 22.87 -7.21
C ASN A 317 -1.08 22.12 -5.95
N MET A 318 -0.15 21.70 -5.09
CA MET A 318 -0.48 20.99 -3.86
C MET A 318 -1.16 21.88 -2.81
N ALA A 319 -0.71 23.13 -2.64
CA ALA A 319 -1.33 24.10 -1.72
C ALA A 319 -2.78 24.42 -2.12
N SER A 320 -3.04 24.59 -3.42
CA SER A 320 -4.39 24.81 -3.94
C SER A 320 -5.37 23.67 -3.63
N SER A 321 -4.89 22.45 -3.55
CA SER A 321 -5.72 21.28 -3.18
C SER A 321 -6.04 21.23 -1.69
N SER A 322 -5.09 21.60 -0.85
CA SER A 322 -5.28 21.63 0.62
C SER A 322 -6.30 22.68 1.02
N ALA A 323 -6.28 23.85 0.37
CA ALA A 323 -7.26 24.92 0.59
C ALA A 323 -8.70 24.47 0.22
N ARG A 324 -8.88 23.86 -0.97
CA ARG A 324 -10.18 23.31 -1.40
C ARG A 324 -10.72 22.24 -0.46
N LYS A 325 -9.84 21.36 0.04
CA LYS A 325 -10.24 20.31 0.98
C LYS A 325 -10.68 20.89 2.31
N ALA A 326 -10.02 21.94 2.80
CA ALA A 326 -10.42 22.65 4.00
C ALA A 326 -11.79 23.34 3.83
N GLU A 327 -12.04 24.01 2.70
CA GLU A 327 -13.31 24.62 2.37
C GLU A 327 -14.46 23.59 2.32
N GLN A 328 -14.24 22.43 1.68
CA GLN A 328 -15.24 21.37 1.62
C GLN A 328 -15.57 20.76 2.99
N LEU A 329 -14.58 20.62 3.87
CA LEU A 329 -14.81 20.14 5.24
C LEU A 329 -15.63 21.15 6.04
N ILE A 330 -15.34 22.44 5.92
CA ILE A 330 -16.11 23.52 6.58
C ILE A 330 -17.55 23.54 6.07
N GLU A 331 -17.79 23.40 4.76
CA GLU A 331 -19.13 23.32 4.19
C GLU A 331 -19.90 22.08 4.69
N GLN A 332 -19.25 20.92 4.77
CA GLN A 332 -19.86 19.70 5.29
C GLN A 332 -20.22 19.82 6.78
N ASP A 333 -19.34 20.39 7.60
CA ASP A 333 -19.63 20.62 9.02
C ASP A 333 -20.74 21.64 9.23
N LEU A 334 -20.82 22.69 8.43
CA LEU A 334 -21.92 23.63 8.42
C LEU A 334 -23.24 22.95 8.02
N PHE A 335 -23.24 22.11 7.00
CA PHE A 335 -24.44 21.39 6.55
C PHE A 335 -24.91 20.35 7.57
N ASN A 336 -23.99 19.61 8.21
CA ASN A 336 -24.31 18.66 9.28
C ASN A 336 -24.76 19.36 10.57
N GLY A 337 -24.25 20.55 10.86
CA GLY A 337 -24.68 21.37 11.99
C GLY A 337 -26.12 21.93 11.84
N PHE A 338 -26.58 22.17 10.61
CA PHE A 338 -27.97 22.61 10.34
C PHE A 338 -28.97 21.45 10.34
N SER A 339 -28.56 20.21 10.14
CA SER A 339 -29.45 19.03 10.17
C SER A 339 -29.80 18.54 11.58
N ALA A 340 -29.15 19.06 12.62
CA ALA A 340 -29.35 18.63 14.01
C ALA A 340 -30.34 19.50 14.82
N ALA A 341 -30.98 20.45 14.19
CA ALA A 341 -31.90 21.37 14.88
C ALA A 341 -33.31 21.38 14.25
N GLU A 342 -34.03 20.27 14.31
CA GLU A 342 -35.48 20.31 14.25
C GLU A 342 -36.00 20.48 15.70
N PRO A 343 -36.77 21.54 16.02
CA PRO A 343 -37.34 21.69 17.35
C PRO A 343 -38.46 20.67 17.51
N GLU A 344 -38.36 19.84 18.55
CA GLU A 344 -39.50 19.02 19.02
C GLU A 344 -40.67 19.92 19.37
N THR A 345 -41.76 19.85 18.60
CA THR A 345 -43.02 20.45 18.98
C THR A 345 -43.63 19.63 20.11
N PRO A 346 -44.05 20.27 21.24
CA PRO A 346 -44.70 19.55 22.33
C PRO A 346 -46.07 19.05 21.89
N TYR A 347 -46.29 17.75 21.97
CA TYR A 347 -47.58 17.12 21.74
C TYR A 347 -48.53 17.42 22.93
N GLU A 348 -49.48 18.36 22.76
CA GLU A 348 -50.57 18.59 23.71
C GLU A 348 -51.52 17.40 23.78
N ARG A 349 -51.51 16.66 24.90
CA ARG A 349 -52.57 15.71 25.24
C ARG A 349 -53.86 16.48 25.57
N LYS A 350 -54.84 16.46 24.68
CA LYS A 350 -56.22 16.81 25.04
C LYS A 350 -56.83 15.65 25.81
N GLY A 351 -57.08 15.90 27.09
CA GLY A 351 -57.87 15.03 27.92
C GLY A 351 -59.33 15.07 27.52
N GLY A 352 -59.98 13.95 27.60
CA GLY A 352 -61.41 13.78 27.48
C GLY A 352 -61.89 12.76 28.49
N THR A 353 -62.59 13.25 29.51
CA THR A 353 -63.49 12.52 30.37
C THR A 353 -64.95 13.04 30.09
N PRO A 354 -66.00 12.35 30.45
CA PRO A 354 -66.21 11.27 31.40
C PRO A 354 -66.57 9.92 30.76
#